data_3df1e3574cf4c72aa31b83b961d60f29
#
_entry.id   3df1e3574cf4c72aa31b83b961d60f29
#
_cell.length_a   1.000
_cell.length_b   1.000
_cell.length_c   1.000
_cell.angle_alpha   90.00
_cell.angle_beta   90.00
_cell.angle_gamma   90.00
#
_symmetry.space_group_name_H-M   'P 1'
#
loop_
_entity.id
_entity.type
_entity.pdbx_description
1 polymer ?
#
loop_
_entity_poly.entity_id
_entity_poly.type
_entity_poly.pdbx_seq_one_letter_code
_entity_poly.pdbx_strand_id
1 'polypeptide(L)' 'MYKLKVLIAGSTGYIGIQLIKLLTKHKKITIKYLCGNSSVGKKVSYFDKSLKLKKLPNIVKFNKSFLKNVDLIFTALP' A
#
# COMPACT_ATOMS: atom_id res chain seq x y z
N MET A 1 11.02 -18.43 0.03
CA MET A 1 11.78 -17.28 -0.45
C MET A 1 11.33 -16.02 0.26
N TYR A 2 12.26 -15.24 0.75
CA TYR A 2 11.94 -14.02 1.50
C TYR A 2 11.39 -12.93 0.58
N LYS A 3 10.30 -12.30 1.00
CA LYS A 3 9.75 -11.14 0.30
C LYS A 3 9.85 -9.92 1.21
N LEU A 4 10.24 -8.79 0.65
CA LEU A 4 10.26 -7.54 1.38
C LEU A 4 8.83 -7.10 1.68
N LYS A 5 8.55 -6.84 2.93
CA LYS A 5 7.24 -6.35 3.36
C LYS A 5 7.26 -4.84 3.39
N VAL A 6 6.27 -4.24 2.76
CA VAL A 6 6.26 -2.80 2.49
C VAL A 6 4.99 -2.16 3.06
N LEU A 7 5.16 -0.96 3.60
CA LEU A 7 4.06 -0.08 4.00
C LEU A 7 4.07 1.13 3.08
N ILE A 8 2.91 1.50 2.53
CA ILE A 8 2.79 2.68 1.70
C ILE A 8 1.89 3.69 2.41
N ALA A 9 2.41 4.88 2.70
CA ALA A 9 1.65 5.99 3.28
C ALA A 9 1.25 6.95 2.17
N GLY A 10 0.02 7.45 2.22
CA GLY A 10 -0.52 8.29 1.15
C GLY A 10 -0.98 7.47 -0.05
N SER A 11 -1.51 6.29 0.20
CA SER A 11 -1.78 5.29 -0.83
C SER A 11 -2.88 5.67 -1.82
N THR A 12 -3.72 6.66 -1.50
CA THR A 12 -4.82 7.06 -2.38
C THR A 12 -4.51 8.28 -3.24
N GLY A 13 -3.35 8.91 -3.05
CA GLY A 13 -2.92 10.00 -3.93
C GLY A 13 -2.45 9.44 -5.27
N TYR A 14 -2.29 10.33 -6.26
CA TYR A 14 -1.85 9.92 -7.59
C TYR A 14 -0.53 9.13 -7.53
N ILE A 15 0.43 9.67 -6.80
CA ILE A 15 1.76 9.04 -6.68
C ILE A 15 1.63 7.70 -5.95
N GLY A 16 0.81 7.64 -4.90
CA GLY A 16 0.59 6.41 -4.15
C GLY A 16 0.00 5.29 -5.01
N ILE A 17 -0.99 5.61 -5.82
CA ILE A 17 -1.60 4.64 -6.74
C ILE A 17 -0.58 4.13 -7.75
N GLN A 18 0.22 5.02 -8.34
CA GLN A 18 1.24 4.62 -9.30
C GLN A 18 2.29 3.73 -8.65
N LEU A 19 2.68 4.04 -7.42
CA LEU A 19 3.64 3.25 -6.67
C LEU A 19 3.08 1.84 -6.39
N ILE A 20 1.81 1.75 -6.01
CA ILE A 20 1.17 0.45 -5.78
C ILE A 20 1.20 -0.38 -7.06
N LYS A 21 0.84 0.21 -8.19
CA LYS A 21 0.87 -0.50 -9.47
C LYS A 21 2.26 -1.03 -9.80
N LEU A 22 3.27 -0.21 -9.56
CA LEU A 22 4.65 -0.60 -9.81
C LEU A 22 5.08 -1.75 -8.90
N LEU A 23 4.81 -1.64 -7.62
CA LEU A 23 5.24 -2.62 -6.62
C LEU A 23 4.50 -3.95 -6.74
N THR A 24 3.23 -3.94 -7.18
CA THR A 24 2.48 -5.19 -7.34
C THR A 24 3.06 -6.06 -8.44
N LYS A 25 3.83 -5.48 -9.37
CA LYS A 25 4.50 -6.23 -10.42
C LYS A 25 5.80 -6.86 -9.97
N HIS A 26 6.28 -6.48 -8.80
CA HIS A 26 7.59 -6.94 -8.29
C HIS A 26 7.39 -8.22 -7.47
N LYS A 27 7.95 -9.32 -7.94
CA LYS A 27 7.75 -10.64 -7.33
C LYS A 27 8.30 -10.78 -5.92
N LYS A 28 9.28 -9.96 -5.56
CA LYS A 28 9.96 -10.06 -4.26
C LYS A 28 9.45 -9.04 -3.24
N ILE A 29 8.37 -8.34 -3.56
CA ILE A 29 7.78 -7.34 -2.67
C ILE A 29 6.35 -7.73 -2.34
N THR A 30 6.01 -7.65 -1.05
CA THR A 30 4.64 -7.82 -0.57
C THR A 30 4.20 -6.51 0.06
N ILE A 31 3.10 -5.95 -0.43
CA ILE A 31 2.51 -4.75 0.18
C ILE A 31 1.70 -5.23 1.37
N LYS A 32 2.19 -4.94 2.57
CA LYS A 32 1.55 -5.41 3.79
C LYS A 32 0.53 -4.42 4.33
N TYR A 33 0.83 -3.12 4.26
CA TYR A 33 -0.07 -2.08 4.73
C TYR A 33 -0.20 -0.97 3.72
N LEU A 34 -1.44 -0.50 3.55
CA LEU A 34 -1.74 0.70 2.78
C LEU A 34 -2.35 1.70 3.76
N CYS A 35 -1.68 2.83 3.96
CA CYS A 35 -2.11 3.80 4.96
C CYS A 35 -2.66 5.07 4.30
N GLY A 36 -3.74 5.59 4.87
CA GLY A 36 -4.36 6.82 4.42
C GLY A 36 -5.12 7.46 5.57
N ASN A 37 -5.75 8.60 5.33
CA ASN A 37 -6.54 9.29 6.33
C ASN A 37 -8.03 9.19 6.04
N SER A 38 -8.50 9.92 5.02
CA SER A 38 -9.92 9.96 4.68
C SER A 38 -10.41 8.69 4.00
N SER A 39 -9.49 7.86 3.53
CA SER A 39 -9.81 6.65 2.76
C SER A 39 -9.82 5.39 3.62
N VAL A 40 -9.66 5.51 4.92
CA VAL A 40 -9.59 4.36 5.82
C VAL A 40 -10.84 3.49 5.68
N GLY A 41 -10.62 2.17 5.58
CA GLY A 41 -11.68 1.20 5.41
C GLY A 41 -12.03 0.88 3.97
N LYS A 42 -11.56 1.69 3.03
CA LYS A 42 -11.82 1.45 1.60
C LYS A 42 -10.73 0.59 0.98
N LYS A 43 -11.07 -0.05 -0.13
CA LYS A 43 -10.09 -0.79 -0.93
C LYS A 43 -9.47 0.15 -1.95
N VAL A 44 -8.20 -0.07 -2.25
CA VAL A 44 -7.51 0.77 -3.23
C VAL A 44 -8.12 0.62 -4.63
N SER A 45 -8.77 -0.51 -4.92
CA SER A 45 -9.48 -0.71 -6.18
C SER A 45 -10.66 0.24 -6.36
N TYR A 46 -11.15 0.84 -5.27
CA TYR A 46 -12.17 1.88 -5.33
C TYR A 46 -11.64 3.11 -6.09
N PHE A 47 -10.36 3.40 -5.95
CA PHE A 47 -9.73 4.56 -6.58
C PHE A 47 -9.15 4.23 -7.96
N ASP A 48 -8.81 2.97 -8.19
CA ASP A 48 -8.25 2.55 -9.47
C ASP A 48 -8.67 1.10 -9.76
N LYS A 49 -9.57 0.95 -10.72
CA LYS A 49 -10.14 -0.35 -11.06
C LYS A 49 -9.12 -1.37 -11.56
N SER A 50 -7.99 -0.90 -12.08
CA SER A 50 -6.96 -1.82 -12.56
C SER A 50 -6.35 -2.65 -11.43
N LEU A 51 -6.56 -2.25 -10.19
CA LEU A 51 -6.05 -2.97 -9.02
C LEU A 51 -7.05 -3.97 -8.46
N LYS A 52 -8.22 -4.12 -9.07
CA LYS A 52 -9.29 -4.98 -8.56
C LYS A 52 -8.87 -6.44 -8.42
N LEU A 53 -8.07 -6.95 -9.34
CA LEU A 53 -7.65 -8.34 -9.32
C LEU A 53 -6.42 -8.61 -8.47
N LYS A 54 -5.85 -7.57 -7.86
CA LYS A 54 -4.69 -7.71 -6.99
C LYS A 54 -5.14 -7.97 -5.57
N LYS A 55 -4.44 -8.87 -4.88
CA LYS A 55 -4.71 -9.14 -3.46
C LYS A 55 -4.00 -8.09 -2.62
N LEU A 56 -4.69 -7.00 -2.35
CA LEU A 56 -4.14 -5.89 -1.59
C LEU A 56 -4.94 -5.69 -0.31
N PRO A 57 -4.28 -5.23 0.78
CA PRO A 57 -5.01 -4.95 2.01
C PRO A 57 -5.91 -3.73 1.86
N ASN A 58 -6.89 -3.60 2.74
CA ASN A 58 -7.69 -2.40 2.82
C ASN A 58 -6.84 -1.25 3.34
N ILE A 59 -7.26 -0.03 3.01
CA ILE A 59 -6.58 1.16 3.50
C ILE A 59 -6.88 1.32 4.98
N VAL A 60 -5.82 1.51 5.78
CA VAL A 60 -5.94 1.65 7.23
C VAL A 60 -5.24 2.91 7.69
N LYS A 61 -5.57 3.35 8.91
CA LYS A 61 -4.88 4.46 9.52
C LYS A 61 -3.48 4.01 9.95
N PHE A 62 -2.48 4.88 9.76
CA PHE A 62 -1.13 4.55 10.17
C PHE A 62 -1.05 4.26 11.67
N ASN A 63 -0.29 3.25 12.03
CA ASN A 63 -0.04 2.89 13.42
C ASN A 63 1.44 2.51 13.55
N LYS A 64 2.09 3.03 14.58
CA LYS A 64 3.52 2.76 14.80
C LYS A 64 3.83 1.27 14.93
N SER A 65 2.89 0.48 15.42
CA SER A 65 3.09 -0.96 15.56
C SER A 65 3.33 -1.65 14.22
N PHE A 66 2.87 -1.04 13.11
CA PHE A 66 3.08 -1.60 11.78
C PHE A 66 4.57 -1.64 11.42
N LEU A 67 5.35 -0.71 11.97
CA LEU A 67 6.78 -0.60 11.65
C LEU A 67 7.56 -1.87 12.01
N LYS A 68 7.08 -2.61 12.99
CA LYS A 68 7.72 -3.86 13.41
C LYS A 68 7.53 -4.98 12.40
N ASN A 69 6.54 -4.83 11.51
CA ASN A 69 6.13 -5.88 10.60
C ASN A 69 6.52 -5.62 9.15
N VAL A 70 7.24 -4.53 8.88
CA VAL A 70 7.62 -4.17 7.52
C VAL A 70 9.11 -3.91 7.44
N ASP A 71 9.65 -4.08 6.24
CA ASP A 71 11.07 -3.89 5.96
C ASP A 71 11.32 -2.50 5.37
N LEU A 72 10.35 -1.96 4.64
CA LEU A 72 10.48 -0.67 3.96
C LEU A 72 9.20 0.12 4.09
N ILE A 73 9.35 1.44 4.10
CA ILE A 73 8.23 2.36 4.11
C ILE A 73 8.39 3.31 2.93
N PHE A 74 7.33 3.41 2.12
CA PHE A 74 7.27 4.39 1.06
C PHE A 74 6.27 5.47 1.45
N THR A 75 6.67 6.73 1.34
CA THR A 75 5.76 7.85 1.59
C THR A 75 5.45 8.53 0.26
N ALA A 76 4.18 8.59 -0.07
CA ALA A 76 3.69 9.26 -1.27
C ALA A 76 2.88 10.49 -0.89
N LEU A 77 3.30 11.17 0.15
CA LEU A 77 2.63 12.37 0.65
C LEU A 77 3.08 13.58 -0.16
N PRO A 78 2.17 14.53 -0.37
CA PRO A 78 2.50 15.76 -1.10
C PRO A 78 3.49 16.62 -0.33
#